data_1a3d7b3a4748f7a535ae58b89dac0daa
#
_entry.id   1a3d7b3a4748f7a535ae58b89dac0daa
#
_cell.length_a   1.000
_cell.length_b   1.000
_cell.length_c   1.000
_cell.angle_alpha   90.00
_cell.angle_beta   90.00
_cell.angle_gamma   90.00
#
_symmetry.space_group_name_H-M   'P 1'
#
loop_
_entity.id
_entity.type
_entity.pdbx_description
1 polymer ?
#
loop_
_entity_poly.entity_id
_entity_poly.type
_entity_poly.pdbx_seq_one_letter_code
_entity_poly.pdbx_strand_id
1 'polypeptide(L)'
;LISIGNAIINEEQIAAIYPSIETPGKIWISLTTGRTVWTMATMAEVKAALHAAGKDNIPNKLAQELAVLEQLAADGYYYIARDETGELWAFIAAPSRGEDCWNAENGGSKLTRSDLFDGVVEWQDDLPSEIDMLIEDMTLHPFRYEE
;
A
#
# COMPACT_ATOMS: atom_id res chain seq x y z
N LEU A 1 -1.72 0.51 -26.10
CA LEU A 1 -2.44 -0.53 -25.33
C LEU A 1 -1.56 -1.74 -25.12
N ILE A 2 -1.61 -2.30 -23.94
CA ILE A 2 -0.92 -3.56 -23.60
C ILE A 2 -1.93 -4.59 -23.11
N SER A 3 -1.63 -5.85 -23.37
CA SER A 3 -2.42 -6.98 -22.85
C SER A 3 -1.66 -7.64 -21.71
N ILE A 4 -2.29 -7.75 -20.55
CA ILE A 4 -1.72 -8.38 -19.37
C ILE A 4 -2.72 -9.43 -18.87
N GLY A 5 -2.47 -10.70 -19.19
CA GLY A 5 -3.41 -11.77 -18.87
C GLY A 5 -4.76 -11.52 -19.54
N ASN A 6 -5.82 -11.39 -18.75
CA ASN A 6 -7.18 -11.12 -19.22
C ASN A 6 -7.50 -9.62 -19.39
N ALA A 7 -6.56 -8.73 -19.08
CA ALA A 7 -6.79 -7.29 -19.10
C ALA A 7 -6.11 -6.62 -20.30
N ILE A 8 -6.80 -5.67 -20.92
CA ILE A 8 -6.23 -4.79 -21.94
C ILE A 8 -6.26 -3.37 -21.38
N ILE A 9 -5.08 -2.75 -21.29
CA ILE A 9 -4.89 -1.53 -20.52
C ILE A 9 -4.11 -0.52 -21.37
N ASN A 10 -4.49 0.76 -21.27
CA ASN A 10 -3.66 1.84 -21.77
C ASN A 10 -2.51 2.05 -20.76
N GLU A 11 -1.30 1.69 -21.15
CA GLU A 11 -0.08 1.75 -20.32
C GLU A 11 0.21 3.15 -19.80
N GLU A 12 -0.23 4.20 -20.52
CA GLU A 12 -0.05 5.59 -20.10
C GLU A 12 -0.92 5.96 -18.89
N GLN A 13 -1.93 5.16 -18.59
CA GLN A 13 -2.87 5.41 -17.51
C GLN A 13 -2.60 4.58 -16.26
N ILE A 14 -1.54 3.78 -16.25
CA ILE A 14 -1.23 2.94 -15.08
C ILE A 14 -0.61 3.81 -13.98
N ALA A 15 -1.24 3.84 -12.82
CA ALA A 15 -0.75 4.56 -11.64
C ALA A 15 -0.01 3.64 -10.67
N ALA A 16 -0.47 2.41 -10.47
CA ALA A 16 0.13 1.44 -9.56
C ALA A 16 -0.27 0.01 -9.91
N ILE A 17 0.54 -0.95 -9.50
CA ILE A 17 0.24 -2.38 -9.59
C ILE A 17 0.54 -3.02 -8.24
N TYR A 18 -0.32 -3.93 -7.78
CA TYR A 18 -0.13 -4.60 -6.49
C TYR A 18 -0.82 -5.95 -6.46
N PRO A 19 -0.24 -6.94 -5.76
CA PRO A 19 -0.87 -8.24 -5.62
C PRO A 19 -2.07 -8.18 -4.67
N SER A 20 -3.10 -8.97 -4.94
CA SER A 20 -4.21 -9.13 -4.02
C SER A 20 -3.81 -10.11 -2.91
N ILE A 21 -4.09 -9.74 -1.67
CA ILE A 21 -3.86 -10.61 -0.52
C ILE A 21 -5.03 -11.58 -0.35
N GLU A 22 -6.24 -11.11 -0.61
CA GLU A 22 -7.45 -11.91 -0.46
C GLU A 22 -7.58 -13.04 -1.50
N THR A 23 -7.10 -12.78 -2.73
CA THR A 23 -7.20 -13.74 -3.83
C THR A 23 -5.81 -14.02 -4.38
N PRO A 24 -5.17 -15.14 -3.99
CA PRO A 24 -3.85 -15.50 -4.53
C PRO A 24 -3.85 -15.58 -6.06
N GLY A 25 -2.82 -15.04 -6.67
CA GLY A 25 -2.68 -15.01 -8.13
C GLY A 25 -3.38 -13.85 -8.82
N LYS A 26 -4.15 -13.04 -8.10
CA LYS A 26 -4.80 -11.86 -8.63
C LYS A 26 -3.93 -10.63 -8.43
N ILE A 27 -3.79 -9.82 -9.48
CA ILE A 27 -3.04 -8.57 -9.42
C ILE A 27 -3.98 -7.42 -9.75
N TRP A 28 -3.98 -6.40 -8.92
CA TRP A 28 -4.73 -5.17 -9.14
C TRP A 28 -3.86 -4.14 -9.86
N ILE A 29 -4.46 -3.44 -10.80
CA ILE A 29 -3.83 -2.35 -11.53
C ILE A 29 -4.70 -1.11 -11.35
N SER A 30 -4.15 -0.13 -10.64
CA SER A 30 -4.82 1.14 -10.41
C SER A 30 -4.51 2.09 -11.57
N LEU A 31 -5.55 2.74 -12.10
CA LEU A 31 -5.41 3.67 -13.23
C LEU A 31 -5.53 5.12 -12.79
N THR A 32 -4.92 6.02 -13.53
CA THR A 32 -4.95 7.46 -13.29
C THR A 32 -6.36 8.04 -13.38
N THR A 33 -7.29 7.33 -14.01
CA THR A 33 -8.70 7.70 -14.11
C THR A 33 -9.50 7.44 -12.84
N GLY A 34 -8.88 6.82 -11.83
CA GLY A 34 -9.55 6.38 -10.59
C GLY A 34 -10.15 4.98 -10.69
N ARG A 35 -10.09 4.36 -11.85
CA ARG A 35 -10.57 2.98 -12.06
C ARG A 35 -9.49 1.98 -11.65
N THR A 36 -9.92 0.81 -11.22
CA THR A 36 -9.04 -0.31 -10.91
C THR A 36 -9.45 -1.51 -11.75
N VAL A 37 -8.49 -2.15 -12.38
CA VAL A 37 -8.69 -3.40 -13.13
C VAL A 37 -7.86 -4.50 -12.48
N TRP A 38 -8.16 -5.75 -12.80
CA TRP A 38 -7.42 -6.87 -12.24
C TRP A 38 -7.03 -7.87 -13.33
N THR A 39 -6.00 -8.64 -13.06
CA THR A 39 -5.52 -9.69 -13.95
C THR A 39 -5.06 -10.90 -13.12
N MET A 40 -5.11 -12.07 -13.72
CA MET A 40 -4.58 -13.31 -13.14
C MET A 40 -3.16 -13.62 -13.63
N ALA A 41 -2.55 -12.73 -14.41
CA ALA A 41 -1.16 -12.86 -14.80
C ALA A 41 -0.24 -12.81 -13.58
N THR A 42 0.94 -13.42 -13.65
CA THR A 42 1.92 -13.33 -12.57
C THR A 42 2.51 -11.93 -12.53
N MET A 43 3.09 -11.55 -11.38
CA MET A 43 3.77 -10.26 -11.26
C MET A 43 4.94 -10.15 -12.26
N ALA A 44 5.64 -11.25 -12.52
CA ALA A 44 6.71 -11.29 -13.51
C ALA A 44 6.18 -11.00 -14.92
N GLU A 45 5.02 -11.55 -15.28
CA GLU A 45 4.38 -11.29 -16.57
C GLU A 45 3.94 -9.83 -16.69
N VAL A 46 3.37 -9.26 -15.62
CA VAL A 46 2.97 -7.85 -15.58
C VAL A 46 4.18 -6.95 -15.78
N LYS A 47 5.25 -7.18 -15.03
CA LYS A 47 6.49 -6.40 -15.13
C LYS A 47 7.13 -6.51 -16.52
N ALA A 48 7.13 -7.71 -17.12
CA ALA A 48 7.65 -7.92 -18.45
C ALA A 48 6.85 -7.15 -19.51
N ALA A 49 5.52 -7.15 -19.42
CA ALA A 49 4.65 -6.41 -20.32
C ALA A 49 4.87 -4.90 -20.20
N LEU A 50 5.03 -4.39 -18.98
CA LEU A 50 5.30 -2.97 -18.74
C LEU A 50 6.68 -2.55 -19.25
N HIS A 51 7.68 -3.38 -19.03
CA HIS A 51 9.03 -3.15 -19.55
C HIS A 51 9.03 -3.08 -21.07
N ALA A 52 8.37 -4.02 -21.74
CA ALA A 52 8.24 -4.04 -23.18
C ALA A 52 7.54 -2.78 -23.74
N ALA A 53 6.63 -2.19 -22.95
CA ALA A 53 5.94 -0.95 -23.28
C ALA A 53 6.71 0.32 -22.87
N GLY A 54 7.91 0.19 -22.28
CA GLY A 54 8.71 1.32 -21.82
C GLY A 54 8.25 1.93 -20.49
N LYS A 55 7.48 1.19 -19.69
CA LYS A 55 6.89 1.65 -18.43
C LYS A 55 7.57 1.01 -17.21
N ASP A 56 8.85 1.29 -17.03
CA ASP A 56 9.61 0.75 -15.89
C ASP A 56 9.39 1.53 -14.59
N ASN A 57 8.78 2.72 -14.65
CA ASN A 57 8.68 3.65 -13.53
C ASN A 57 7.32 3.63 -12.82
N ILE A 58 6.60 2.52 -12.87
CA ILE A 58 5.36 2.35 -12.10
C ILE A 58 5.71 2.41 -10.60
N PRO A 59 4.92 3.12 -9.75
CA PRO A 59 5.24 3.29 -8.33
C PRO A 59 5.23 1.96 -7.56
N ASN A 60 6.38 1.28 -7.48
CA ASN A 60 6.52 0.03 -6.73
C ASN A 60 6.35 0.24 -5.21
N LYS A 61 6.74 1.40 -4.71
CA LYS A 61 6.60 1.73 -3.29
C LYS A 61 5.13 1.74 -2.87
N LEU A 62 4.28 2.39 -3.66
CA LEU A 62 2.84 2.40 -3.39
C LEU A 62 2.25 1.00 -3.39
N ALA A 63 2.64 0.16 -4.34
CA ALA A 63 2.19 -1.23 -4.39
C ALA A 63 2.62 -2.02 -3.15
N GLN A 64 3.84 -1.84 -2.68
CA GLN A 64 4.35 -2.46 -1.46
C GLN A 64 3.60 -1.98 -0.23
N GLU A 65 3.36 -0.68 -0.12
CA GLU A 65 2.64 -0.08 1.00
C GLU A 65 1.20 -0.59 1.07
N LEU A 66 0.50 -0.65 -0.06
CA LEU A 66 -0.86 -1.22 -0.12
C LEU A 66 -0.88 -2.70 0.29
N ALA A 67 0.08 -3.49 -0.19
CA ALA A 67 0.17 -4.90 0.17
C ALA A 67 0.38 -5.09 1.67
N VAL A 68 1.22 -4.28 2.31
CA VAL A 68 1.45 -4.32 3.76
C VAL A 68 0.17 -3.95 4.51
N LEU A 69 -0.51 -2.88 4.11
CA LEU A 69 -1.76 -2.45 4.76
C LEU A 69 -2.84 -3.52 4.64
N GLU A 70 -3.01 -4.12 3.48
CA GLU A 70 -3.99 -5.19 3.26
C GLU A 70 -3.68 -6.41 4.12
N GLN A 71 -2.40 -6.78 4.25
CA GLN A 71 -1.99 -7.89 5.10
C GLN A 71 -2.27 -7.59 6.57
N LEU A 72 -1.97 -6.39 7.04
CA LEU A 72 -2.27 -5.98 8.41
C LEU A 72 -3.77 -6.02 8.69
N ALA A 73 -4.59 -5.54 7.77
CA ALA A 73 -6.05 -5.59 7.90
C ALA A 73 -6.56 -7.05 7.97
N ALA A 74 -6.01 -7.92 7.14
CA ALA A 74 -6.36 -9.36 7.15
C ALA A 74 -5.96 -10.03 8.47
N ASP A 75 -4.87 -9.59 9.09
CA ASP A 75 -4.39 -10.09 10.38
C ASP A 75 -5.14 -9.50 11.58
N GLY A 76 -6.07 -8.57 11.36
CA GLY A 76 -6.91 -7.99 12.40
C GLY A 76 -6.40 -6.69 12.99
N TYR A 77 -5.39 -6.08 12.41
CA TYR A 77 -4.89 -4.77 12.83
C TYR A 77 -5.75 -3.65 12.23
N TYR A 78 -5.99 -2.59 13.00
CA TYR A 78 -6.81 -1.45 12.59
C TYR A 78 -6.06 -0.13 12.49
N TYR A 79 -4.90 -0.02 13.15
CA TYR A 79 -4.14 1.22 13.26
C TYR A 79 -2.67 1.00 12.96
N ILE A 80 -2.04 2.01 12.39
CA ILE A 80 -0.60 2.06 12.16
C ILE A 80 -0.09 3.43 12.63
N ALA A 81 1.06 3.45 13.28
CA ALA A 81 1.66 4.68 13.76
C ALA A 81 3.18 4.56 13.76
N ARG A 82 3.86 5.70 13.67
CA ARG A 82 5.33 5.77 13.70
C ARG A 82 5.79 6.37 15.01
N ASP A 83 6.80 5.73 15.63
CA ASP A 83 7.44 6.23 16.84
C ASP A 83 8.44 7.36 16.51
N GLU A 84 8.88 8.07 17.54
CA GLU A 84 9.90 9.11 17.41
C GLU A 84 11.20 8.58 16.77
N THR A 85 11.53 7.31 17.03
CA THR A 85 12.72 6.64 16.45
C THR A 85 12.59 6.34 14.97
N GLY A 86 11.40 6.50 14.39
CA GLY A 86 11.12 6.15 12.99
C GLY A 86 10.56 4.75 12.79
N GLU A 87 10.44 3.96 13.85
CA GLU A 87 9.86 2.61 13.77
C GLU A 87 8.36 2.65 13.55
N LEU A 88 7.86 1.78 12.68
CA LEU A 88 6.43 1.61 12.42
C LEU A 88 5.86 0.48 13.26
N TRP A 89 4.67 0.71 13.81
CA TRP A 89 3.94 -0.26 14.62
C TRP A 89 2.49 -0.36 14.18
N ALA A 90 1.95 -1.59 14.20
CA ALA A 90 0.54 -1.84 13.93
C ALA A 90 -0.17 -2.21 15.23
N PHE A 91 -1.41 -1.75 15.40
CA PHE A 91 -2.19 -1.93 16.62
C PHE A 91 -3.60 -2.43 16.30
N ILE A 92 -4.12 -3.30 17.15
CA ILE A 92 -5.51 -3.77 17.07
C ILE A 92 -6.47 -2.70 17.61
N ALA A 93 -6.11 -2.06 18.72
CA ALA A 93 -6.88 -1.00 19.34
C ALA A 93 -6.17 0.35 19.16
N ALA A 94 -6.93 1.45 19.19
CA ALA A 94 -6.36 2.79 19.03
C ALA A 94 -5.27 3.06 20.08
N PRO A 95 -4.02 3.31 19.64
CA PRO A 95 -2.94 3.65 20.58
C PRO A 95 -3.05 5.10 21.04
N SER A 96 -2.44 5.37 22.20
CA SER A 96 -2.28 6.72 22.73
C SER A 96 -0.84 7.17 22.55
N ARG A 97 -0.66 8.46 22.26
CA ARG A 97 0.67 9.03 22.10
C ARG A 97 1.37 9.18 23.46
N GLY A 98 2.57 8.58 23.58
CA GLY A 98 3.45 8.74 24.72
C GLY A 98 4.53 9.77 24.46
N GLU A 99 5.60 9.77 25.25
CA GLU A 99 6.71 10.71 25.12
C GLU A 99 7.53 10.46 23.84
N ASP A 100 7.80 9.20 23.53
CA ASP A 100 8.64 8.79 22.40
C ASP A 100 8.06 7.65 21.57
N CYS A 101 6.89 7.16 21.93
CA CYS A 101 6.23 6.05 21.23
C CYS A 101 4.71 6.10 21.39
N TRP A 102 4.04 5.28 20.61
CA TRP A 102 2.60 5.06 20.72
C TRP A 102 2.37 3.85 21.62
N ASN A 103 1.41 3.95 22.52
CA ASN A 103 1.09 2.91 23.49
C ASN A 103 -0.36 2.44 23.33
N ALA A 104 -0.56 1.14 23.34
CA ALA A 104 -1.89 0.53 23.34
C ALA A 104 -1.97 -0.51 24.45
N GLU A 105 -3.17 -0.70 24.99
CA GLU A 105 -3.42 -1.64 26.08
C GLU A 105 -2.97 -3.06 25.75
N ASN A 106 -3.17 -3.49 24.51
CA ASN A 106 -2.79 -4.82 24.03
C ASN A 106 -1.42 -4.86 23.35
N GLY A 107 -0.65 -3.76 23.44
CA GLY A 107 0.62 -3.64 22.75
C GLY A 107 0.46 -3.50 21.24
N GLY A 108 1.58 -3.55 20.52
CA GLY A 108 1.63 -3.44 19.08
C GLY A 108 2.60 -4.43 18.46
N SER A 109 2.56 -4.58 17.15
CA SER A 109 3.51 -5.35 16.37
C SER A 109 4.38 -4.42 15.54
N LYS A 110 5.69 -4.56 15.69
CA LYS A 110 6.65 -3.77 14.92
C LYS A 110 6.72 -4.28 13.48
N LEU A 111 6.65 -3.37 12.50
CA LEU A 111 6.84 -3.70 11.11
C LEU A 111 8.33 -3.86 10.80
N THR A 112 8.67 -4.81 9.93
CA THR A 112 10.05 -5.04 9.51
C THR A 112 10.57 -3.97 8.54
N ARG A 113 9.67 -3.27 7.87
CA ARG A 113 9.97 -2.25 6.86
C ARG A 113 9.56 -0.87 7.38
N SER A 114 10.47 -0.17 8.06
CA SER A 114 10.23 1.18 8.54
C SER A 114 10.46 2.26 7.49
N ASP A 115 10.97 1.89 6.32
CA ASP A 115 11.14 2.78 5.16
C ASP A 115 9.83 3.06 4.40
N LEU A 116 8.78 2.28 4.68
CA LEU A 116 7.47 2.49 4.08
C LEU A 116 6.69 3.61 4.77
N PHE A 117 5.73 4.17 4.07
CA PHE A 117 4.81 5.20 4.57
C PHE A 117 5.48 6.53 4.97
N ASP A 118 6.65 6.83 4.41
CA ASP A 118 7.29 8.13 4.59
C ASP A 118 6.38 9.24 4.04
N GLY A 119 6.16 10.28 4.85
CA GLY A 119 5.24 11.36 4.48
C GLY A 119 3.77 11.02 4.64
N VAL A 120 3.43 9.78 4.96
CA VAL A 120 2.05 9.31 5.13
C VAL A 120 1.74 9.03 6.60
N VAL A 121 2.62 8.27 7.26
CA VAL A 121 2.53 7.95 8.69
C VAL A 121 3.78 8.48 9.37
N GLU A 122 3.62 9.54 10.16
CA GLU A 122 4.72 10.27 10.79
C GLU A 122 4.55 10.35 12.30
N TRP A 123 5.67 10.50 13.02
CA TRP A 123 5.65 10.70 14.47
C TRP A 123 4.88 11.97 14.86
N GLN A 124 4.97 13.01 14.03
CA GLN A 124 4.33 14.30 14.27
C GLN A 124 2.81 14.28 14.12
N ASP A 125 2.24 13.19 13.59
CA ASP A 125 0.80 13.08 13.44
C ASP A 125 0.11 13.09 14.81
N ASP A 126 -0.98 13.83 14.92
CA ASP A 126 -1.72 13.95 16.18
C ASP A 126 -2.47 12.67 16.56
N LEU A 127 -2.84 11.88 15.55
CA LEU A 127 -3.61 10.65 15.73
C LEU A 127 -2.96 9.50 14.96
N PRO A 128 -3.15 8.26 15.43
CA PRO A 128 -2.71 7.10 14.64
C PRO A 128 -3.51 7.02 13.35
N SER A 129 -2.92 6.46 12.32
CA SER A 129 -3.60 6.29 11.03
C SER A 129 -4.45 5.02 11.05
N GLU A 130 -5.68 5.12 10.58
CA GLU A 130 -6.56 3.97 10.40
C GLU A 130 -6.21 3.25 9.11
N ILE A 131 -5.92 1.94 9.22
CA ILE A 131 -5.47 1.14 8.08
C ILE A 131 -6.49 1.13 6.93
N ASP A 132 -7.78 0.93 7.25
CA ASP A 132 -8.83 0.89 6.23
C ASP A 132 -8.95 2.21 5.48
N MET A 133 -8.80 3.33 6.17
CA MET A 133 -8.85 4.66 5.56
C MET A 133 -7.63 4.90 4.66
N LEU A 134 -6.45 4.43 5.06
CA LEU A 134 -5.25 4.53 4.23
C LEU A 134 -5.39 3.71 2.96
N ILE A 135 -5.89 2.48 3.05
CA ILE A 135 -6.12 1.62 1.89
C ILE A 135 -7.07 2.31 0.91
N GLU A 136 -8.19 2.84 1.40
CA GLU A 136 -9.16 3.54 0.57
C GLU A 136 -8.54 4.76 -0.11
N ASP A 137 -7.85 5.60 0.64
CA ASP A 137 -7.26 6.83 0.11
C ASP A 137 -6.16 6.53 -0.91
N MET A 138 -5.28 5.57 -0.63
CA MET A 138 -4.21 5.16 -1.55
C MET A 138 -4.78 4.53 -2.83
N THR A 139 -5.87 3.80 -2.73
CA THR A 139 -6.54 3.16 -3.88
C THR A 139 -7.24 4.19 -4.76
N LEU A 140 -7.92 5.16 -4.16
CA LEU A 140 -8.69 6.19 -4.88
C LEU A 140 -7.80 7.33 -5.39
N HIS A 141 -6.71 7.64 -4.67
CA HIS A 141 -5.86 8.80 -4.97
C HIS A 141 -4.36 8.42 -4.97
N PRO A 142 -3.94 7.49 -5.85
CA PRO A 142 -2.55 6.99 -5.82
C PRO A 142 -1.51 8.08 -6.04
N PHE A 143 -1.83 9.14 -6.76
CA PHE A 143 -0.88 10.23 -7.04
C PHE A 143 -0.47 11.05 -5.83
N ARG A 144 -1.24 11.01 -4.74
CA ARG A 144 -0.85 11.70 -3.49
C ARG A 144 0.37 11.09 -2.84
N TYR A 145 0.69 9.84 -3.19
CA TYR A 145 1.74 9.03 -2.56
C TYR A 145 2.93 8.78 -3.49
N GLU A 146 2.92 9.36 -4.67
CA GLU A 146 4.04 9.35 -5.59
C GLU A 146 5.03 10.46 -5.22
N GLU A 147 6.31 10.15 -5.31
CA GLU A 147 7.37 11.16 -5.15
C GLU A 147 7.74 11.80 -6.47
#